data_6ec4d9ed66cd48d3f11789af79925216
#
_entry.id   6ec4d9ed66cd48d3f11789af79925216
#
_cell.length_a   1.000
_cell.length_b   1.000
_cell.length_c   1.000
_cell.angle_alpha   90.00
_cell.angle_beta   90.00
_cell.angle_gamma   90.00
#
_symmetry.space_group_name_H-M   'P 1'
#
loop_
_entity.id
_entity.type
_entity.pdbx_description
1 polymer ?
#
loop_
_entity_poly.entity_id
_entity_poly.type
_entity_poly.pdbx_seq_one_letter_code
_entity_poly.pdbx_strand_id
1 'polypeptide(L)'
;TTQFARTRATAQPTVTALGLMPTVVPATSPSHIQDVVTEIRKHPGKTVLVVGHSNTVPAIVEALGAKRPGAICDSRYDNMFVVIMAGDGKASVVHSTYGEASPRDTTCAAMR
;
A
#
# COMPACT_ATOMS: atom_id res chain seq x y z
N THR A 1 -4.90 3.07 6.60
CA THR A 1 -5.54 3.92 5.56
C THR A 1 -5.09 5.37 5.73
N THR A 2 -5.43 6.20 4.76
CA THR A 2 -5.27 7.65 4.87
C THR A 2 -6.59 8.31 5.28
N GLN A 3 -6.59 9.64 5.47
CA GLN A 3 -7.81 10.40 5.80
C GLN A 3 -8.82 10.44 4.65
N PHE A 4 -8.43 10.08 3.44
CA PHE A 4 -9.32 10.11 2.28
C PHE A 4 -10.33 8.96 2.30
N ALA A 5 -11.59 9.27 2.02
CA ALA A 5 -12.67 8.29 2.04
C ALA A 5 -12.42 7.09 1.12
N ARG A 6 -11.78 7.30 -0.02
CA ARG A 6 -11.51 6.23 -0.99
C ARG A 6 -10.58 5.13 -0.43
N THR A 7 -9.61 5.47 0.39
CA THR A 7 -8.75 4.44 1.01
C THR A 7 -9.51 3.65 2.07
N ARG A 8 -10.33 4.33 2.86
CA ARG A 8 -11.17 3.69 3.86
C ARG A 8 -12.22 2.78 3.23
N ALA A 9 -12.83 3.23 2.14
CA ALA A 9 -13.82 2.44 1.41
C ALA A 9 -13.18 1.18 0.79
N THR A 10 -11.96 1.28 0.28
CA THR A 10 -11.24 0.12 -0.26
C THR A 10 -10.93 -0.92 0.83
N ALA A 11 -10.59 -0.48 2.03
CA ALA A 11 -10.30 -1.39 3.15
C ALA A 11 -11.57 -1.94 3.81
N GLN A 12 -12.73 -1.31 3.64
CA GLN A 12 -13.93 -1.59 4.41
C GLN A 12 -14.39 -3.06 4.37
N PRO A 13 -14.39 -3.75 3.22
CA PRO A 13 -14.77 -5.17 3.20
C PRO A 13 -13.90 -6.03 4.13
N THR A 14 -12.60 -5.80 4.14
CA THR A 14 -11.66 -6.51 5.03
C THR A 14 -11.89 -6.12 6.49
N VAL A 15 -12.10 -4.84 6.76
CA VAL A 15 -12.40 -4.32 8.10
C VAL A 15 -13.65 -5.01 8.66
N THR A 16 -14.71 -5.08 7.88
CA THR A 16 -15.97 -5.71 8.30
C THR A 16 -15.80 -7.20 8.51
N ALA A 17 -15.15 -7.89 7.59
CA ALA A 17 -14.99 -9.35 7.63
C ALA A 17 -14.15 -9.81 8.84
N LEU A 18 -13.17 -9.02 9.24
CA LEU A 18 -12.22 -9.39 10.31
C LEU A 18 -12.44 -8.62 11.61
N GLY A 19 -13.42 -7.73 11.68
CA GLY A 19 -13.70 -6.94 12.88
C GLY A 19 -12.55 -6.02 13.28
N LEU A 20 -11.90 -5.38 12.30
CA LEU A 20 -10.73 -4.56 12.53
C LEU A 20 -11.08 -3.11 12.87
N MET A 21 -10.14 -2.42 13.52
CA MET A 21 -10.20 -0.97 13.73
C MET A 21 -9.08 -0.32 12.90
N PRO A 22 -9.42 0.34 11.78
CA PRO A 22 -8.39 0.94 10.92
C PRO A 22 -7.67 2.10 11.62
N THR A 23 -6.37 2.16 11.42
CA THR A 23 -5.58 3.32 11.81
C THR A 23 -5.48 4.27 10.62
N VAL A 24 -5.73 5.55 10.87
CA VAL A 24 -5.63 6.60 9.85
C VAL A 24 -4.28 7.29 9.98
N VAL A 25 -3.48 7.25 8.90
CA VAL A 25 -2.20 7.96 8.82
C VAL A 25 -2.35 9.02 7.73
N PRO A 26 -2.33 10.32 8.08
CA PRO A 26 -2.57 11.38 7.11
C PRO A 26 -1.55 11.38 5.96
N ALA A 27 -2.05 11.36 4.73
CA ALA A 27 -1.21 11.35 3.52
C ALA A 27 -0.62 12.74 3.19
N THR A 28 -1.14 13.78 3.77
CA THR A 28 -0.69 15.17 3.54
C THR A 28 0.47 15.59 4.45
N SER A 29 0.81 14.77 5.45
CA SER A 29 1.95 15.06 6.32
C SER A 29 3.28 14.82 5.59
N PRO A 30 4.30 15.68 5.76
CA PRO A 30 5.64 15.45 5.22
C PRO A 30 6.28 14.15 5.71
N SER A 31 5.90 13.67 6.87
CA SER A 31 6.40 12.42 7.48
C SER A 31 5.56 11.19 7.14
N HIS A 32 4.61 11.30 6.21
CA HIS A 32 3.64 10.23 5.93
C HIS A 32 4.27 8.85 5.73
N ILE A 33 5.31 8.75 4.89
CA ILE A 33 5.96 7.47 4.60
C ILE A 33 6.54 6.85 5.87
N GLN A 34 7.24 7.64 6.68
CA GLN A 34 7.82 7.15 7.93
C GLN A 34 6.75 6.81 8.96
N ASP A 35 5.67 7.57 9.00
CA ASP A 35 4.56 7.32 9.91
C ASP A 35 3.87 5.99 9.58
N VAL A 36 3.68 5.68 8.29
CA VAL A 36 3.14 4.39 7.85
C VAL A 36 4.06 3.25 8.25
N VAL A 37 5.36 3.38 7.99
CA VAL A 37 6.34 2.35 8.34
C VAL A 37 6.37 2.14 9.86
N THR A 38 6.30 3.20 10.64
CA THR A 38 6.23 3.11 12.10
C THR A 38 5.02 2.33 12.56
N GLU A 39 3.84 2.60 11.97
CA GLU A 39 2.61 1.84 12.29
C GLU A 39 2.75 0.36 11.93
N ILE A 40 3.30 0.04 10.77
CA ILE A 40 3.51 -1.35 10.36
C ILE A 40 4.40 -2.08 11.37
N ARG A 41 5.48 -1.44 11.81
CA ARG A 41 6.46 -2.04 12.73
C ARG A 41 5.95 -2.25 14.16
N LYS A 42 4.80 -1.68 14.51
CA LYS A 42 4.12 -1.97 15.78
C LYS A 42 3.47 -3.35 15.80
N HIS A 43 3.40 -4.05 14.67
CA HIS A 43 2.73 -5.33 14.53
C HIS A 43 3.68 -6.43 14.02
N PRO A 44 4.79 -6.73 14.76
CA PRO A 44 5.75 -7.75 14.32
C PRO A 44 5.09 -9.13 14.24
N GLY A 45 5.44 -9.88 13.20
CA GLY A 45 4.89 -11.22 12.96
C GLY A 45 3.43 -11.24 12.51
N LYS A 46 2.84 -10.07 12.22
CA LYS A 46 1.44 -9.95 11.78
C LYS A 46 1.37 -9.56 10.31
N THR A 47 0.21 -9.82 9.71
CA THR A 47 -0.11 -9.31 8.38
C THR A 47 -0.80 -7.97 8.52
N VAL A 48 -0.28 -6.95 7.84
CA VAL A 48 -0.81 -5.58 7.88
C VAL A 48 -1.28 -5.20 6.47
N LEU A 49 -2.53 -4.77 6.35
CA LEU A 49 -3.05 -4.20 5.10
C LEU A 49 -2.86 -2.69 5.11
N VAL A 50 -2.19 -2.18 4.10
CA VAL A 50 -2.02 -0.74 3.87
C VAL A 50 -2.75 -0.36 2.59
N VAL A 51 -3.68 0.57 2.69
CA VAL A 51 -4.35 1.16 1.53
C VAL A 51 -3.92 2.61 1.41
N GLY A 52 -3.20 2.92 0.35
CA GLY A 52 -2.62 4.23 0.12
C GLY A 52 -2.93 4.75 -1.29
N HIS A 53 -2.01 5.51 -1.84
CA HIS A 53 -2.17 6.24 -3.09
C HIS A 53 -1.04 5.92 -4.06
N SER A 54 -1.27 6.18 -5.36
CA SER A 54 -0.29 5.93 -6.42
C SER A 54 1.05 6.63 -6.18
N ASN A 55 1.02 7.82 -5.56
CA ASN A 55 2.22 8.60 -5.29
C ASN A 55 2.94 8.21 -3.97
N THR A 56 2.35 7.36 -3.13
CA THR A 56 2.95 7.01 -1.84
C THR A 56 3.32 5.53 -1.71
N VAL A 57 2.56 4.64 -2.32
CA VAL A 57 2.76 3.19 -2.16
C VAL A 57 4.16 2.73 -2.60
N PRO A 58 4.72 3.14 -3.74
CA PRO A 58 6.08 2.74 -4.10
C PRO A 58 7.13 3.15 -3.08
N ALA A 59 7.00 4.35 -2.51
CA ALA A 59 7.92 4.83 -1.48
C ALA A 59 7.78 4.06 -0.16
N ILE A 60 6.57 3.63 0.20
CA ILE A 60 6.35 2.80 1.38
C ILE A 60 7.02 1.44 1.20
N VAL A 61 6.87 0.81 0.05
CA VAL A 61 7.53 -0.48 -0.25
C VAL A 61 9.04 -0.36 -0.11
N GLU A 62 9.63 0.70 -0.67
CA GLU A 62 11.06 0.95 -0.56
C GLU A 62 11.49 1.20 0.89
N ALA A 63 10.72 1.97 1.64
CA ALA A 63 11.01 2.27 3.03
C ALA A 63 10.94 1.03 3.94
N LEU A 64 10.22 -0.01 3.54
CA LEU A 64 10.18 -1.30 4.23
C LEU A 64 11.41 -2.17 3.91
N GLY A 65 12.26 -1.75 3.00
CA GLY A 65 13.48 -2.46 2.63
C GLY A 65 13.38 -3.31 1.37
N ALA A 66 12.24 -3.28 0.67
CA ALA A 66 12.05 -4.00 -0.58
C ALA A 66 12.42 -3.14 -1.79
N LYS A 67 12.52 -3.77 -2.96
CA LYS A 67 12.77 -3.05 -4.21
C LYS A 67 11.61 -2.11 -4.51
N ARG A 68 11.91 -0.85 -4.81
CA ARG A 68 10.90 0.13 -5.15
C ARG A 68 10.18 -0.26 -6.44
N PRO A 69 8.84 -0.41 -6.42
CA PRO A 69 8.06 -0.58 -7.65
C PRO A 69 8.20 0.64 -8.56
N GLY A 70 7.95 0.45 -9.85
CA GLY A 70 7.82 1.56 -10.78
C GLY A 70 6.66 2.47 -10.42
N ALA A 71 6.63 3.68 -10.99
CA ALA A 71 5.56 4.63 -10.76
C ALA A 71 4.20 4.04 -11.15
N ILE A 72 3.18 4.29 -10.33
CA ILE A 72 1.81 3.84 -10.58
C ILE A 72 1.05 4.97 -11.28
N CYS A 73 0.43 4.65 -12.41
CA CYS A 73 -0.43 5.60 -13.11
C CYS A 73 -1.70 5.89 -12.32
N ASP A 74 -2.17 7.13 -12.35
CA ASP A 74 -3.40 7.52 -11.64
C ASP A 74 -4.65 6.78 -12.12
N SER A 75 -4.62 6.22 -13.32
CA SER A 75 -5.69 5.40 -13.88
C SER A 75 -5.67 3.93 -13.42
N ARG A 76 -4.69 3.52 -12.63
CA ARG A 76 -4.53 2.15 -12.17
C ARG A 76 -4.93 2.03 -10.70
N TYR A 77 -5.96 1.21 -10.45
CA TYR A 77 -6.54 1.03 -9.11
C TYR A 77 -6.47 -0.41 -8.60
N ASP A 78 -5.92 -1.33 -9.39
CA ASP A 78 -5.93 -2.77 -9.10
C ASP A 78 -4.57 -3.33 -8.65
N ASN A 79 -3.57 -2.49 -8.47
CA ASN A 79 -2.24 -2.93 -8.02
C ASN A 79 -2.25 -3.36 -6.56
N MET A 80 -1.64 -4.50 -6.30
CA MET A 80 -1.39 -5.00 -4.96
C MET A 80 0.07 -5.44 -4.85
N PHE A 81 0.75 -4.96 -3.82
CA PHE A 81 2.12 -5.36 -3.51
C PHE A 81 2.13 -6.14 -2.21
N VAL A 82 2.68 -7.34 -2.25
CA VAL A 82 2.89 -8.14 -1.05
C VAL A 82 4.36 -8.00 -0.66
N VAL A 83 4.61 -7.37 0.48
CA VAL A 83 5.96 -7.19 1.02
C VAL A 83 6.18 -8.24 2.12
N ILE A 84 7.18 -9.08 1.91
CA ILE A 84 7.54 -10.12 2.86
C ILE A 84 8.78 -9.63 3.61
N MET A 85 8.61 -9.41 4.91
CA MET A 85 9.66 -8.88 5.78
C MET A 85 10.26 -10.03 6.58
N ALA A 86 11.49 -10.43 6.23
CA ALA A 86 12.21 -11.46 6.95
C ALA A 86 12.82 -10.92 8.26
N GLY A 87 13.06 -11.82 9.21
CA GLY A 87 13.62 -11.44 10.53
C GLY A 87 15.05 -10.91 10.48
N ASP A 88 15.75 -11.05 9.35
CA ASP A 88 17.11 -10.52 9.13
C ASP A 88 17.13 -9.06 8.63
N GLY A 89 15.99 -8.40 8.58
CA GLY A 89 15.85 -7.04 8.07
C GLY A 89 15.75 -6.93 6.56
N LYS A 90 15.84 -8.04 5.83
CA LYS A 90 15.63 -8.08 4.38
C LYS A 90 14.14 -8.15 4.06
N ALA A 91 13.76 -7.52 2.98
CA ALA A 91 12.39 -7.56 2.49
C ALA A 91 12.38 -7.87 1.00
N SER A 92 11.34 -8.57 0.57
CA SER A 92 11.05 -8.83 -0.84
C SER A 92 9.63 -8.38 -1.16
N VAL A 93 9.37 -8.10 -2.43
CA VAL A 93 8.05 -7.64 -2.88
C VAL A 93 7.57 -8.51 -4.03
N VAL A 94 6.30 -8.87 -3.97
CA VAL A 94 5.58 -9.54 -5.08
C VAL A 94 4.51 -8.58 -5.57
N HIS A 95 4.53 -8.27 -6.86
CA HIS A 95 3.49 -7.47 -7.49
C HIS A 95 2.36 -8.38 -7.96
N SER A 96 1.15 -8.01 -7.59
CA SER A 96 -0.08 -8.70 -7.96
C SER A 96 -1.16 -7.69 -8.30
N THR A 97 -2.34 -8.17 -8.61
CA THR A 97 -3.52 -7.34 -8.82
C THR A 97 -4.69 -7.92 -8.04
N TYR A 98 -5.71 -7.11 -7.82
CA TYR A 98 -6.93 -7.53 -7.13
C TYR A 98 -8.14 -6.86 -7.76
N GLY A 99 -9.30 -7.48 -7.53
CA GLY A 99 -10.56 -6.94 -8.01
C GLY A 99 -10.66 -6.88 -9.53
N GLU A 100 -11.44 -5.94 -10.02
CA GLU A 100 -11.61 -5.72 -11.45
C GLU A 100 -10.39 -5.03 -12.05
N ALA A 101 -9.96 -5.50 -13.23
CA ALA A 101 -8.82 -4.91 -13.92
C ALA A 101 -9.07 -3.44 -14.28
N SER A 102 -8.09 -2.59 -14.00
CA SER A 102 -8.18 -1.17 -14.40
C SER A 102 -8.20 -1.05 -15.93
N PRO A 103 -8.93 -0.06 -16.47
CA PRO A 103 -8.93 0.19 -17.91
C PRO A 103 -7.53 0.44 -18.45
N ARG A 104 -7.30 -0.01 -19.68
CA ARG A 104 -6.03 0.22 -20.35
C ARG A 104 -5.87 1.73 -20.66
N ASP A 105 -4.75 2.29 -20.23
CA ASP A 105 -4.38 3.67 -20.45
C ASP A 105 -3.11 3.71 -21.30
N THR A 106 -3.26 4.06 -22.58
CA THR A 106 -2.13 4.12 -23.52
C THR A 106 -1.25 5.35 -23.31
N THR A 107 -1.73 6.34 -22.55
CA THR A 107 -0.95 7.55 -22.23
C THR A 107 0.00 7.33 -21.05
N CYS A 108 -0.17 6.24 -20.30
CA CYS A 108 0.63 5.91 -19.16
C CYS A 108 1.60 4.76 -19.47
N ALA A 109 2.90 5.03 -19.45
CA ALA A 109 3.94 4.04 -19.72
C ALA A 109 4.43 3.32 -18.47
N ALA A 110 4.16 3.86 -17.28
CA ALA A 110 4.60 3.28 -16.01
C ALA A 110 3.65 2.16 -15.57
N MET A 111 4.18 1.16 -14.86
CA MET A 111 3.40 0.06 -14.25
C MET A 111 2.54 -0.71 -15.26
N ARG A 112 3.15 -1.23 -16.25
CA ARG A 112 2.49 -2.12 -17.22
C ARG A 112 2.47 -3.56 -16.76
#